data_30eb35747e6eba6d100cbd1055f16bf5
#
_entry.id   30eb35747e6eba6d100cbd1055f16bf5
#
_cell.length_a   1.000
_cell.length_b   1.000
_cell.length_c   1.000
_cell.angle_alpha   90.00
_cell.angle_beta   90.00
_cell.angle_gamma   90.00
#
_symmetry.space_group_name_H-M   'P 1'
#
loop_
_entity.id
_entity.type
_entity.pdbx_description
1 polymer ?
#
loop_
_entity_poly.entity_id
_entity_poly.type
_entity_poly.pdbx_seq_one_letter_code
_entity_poly.pdbx_strand_id
1 'polypeptide(L)' 'DKLYIKLLDNGQGIPMELQEKIFVPFFTTKTEGTGIGLSLCRQIIKRHGGNLYLQESGQGRTLFVIEWPIVPFIPK' A
#
# COMPACT_ATOMS: atom_id res chain seq x y z
N ASP A 1 2.80 -18.68 -6.87
CA ASP A 1 1.69 -18.39 -5.97
C ASP A 1 1.94 -17.13 -5.18
N LYS A 2 0.86 -16.48 -4.81
CA LYS A 2 0.93 -15.22 -4.10
C LYS A 2 0.01 -15.21 -2.90
N LEU A 3 0.46 -14.54 -1.86
CA LEU A 3 -0.37 -14.23 -0.71
C LEU A 3 -0.90 -12.81 -0.88
N TYR A 4 -2.20 -12.64 -0.69
CA TYR A 4 -2.81 -11.31 -0.75
C TYR A 4 -3.25 -10.91 0.65
N ILE A 5 -2.75 -9.77 1.09
CA ILE A 5 -3.14 -9.20 2.38
C ILE A 5 -3.95 -7.95 2.08
N LYS A 6 -5.19 -7.93 2.53
CA LYS A 6 -6.09 -6.81 2.28
C LYS A 6 -6.29 -6.01 3.56
N LEU A 7 -6.06 -4.71 3.47
CA LEU A 7 -6.22 -3.80 4.59
C LEU A 7 -7.38 -2.87 4.28
N LEU A 8 -8.46 -3.04 4.99
CA LEU A 8 -9.67 -2.25 4.80
C LEU A 8 -9.80 -1.20 5.88
N ASP A 9 -9.94 0.04 5.47
CA ASP A 9 -10.13 1.18 6.34
C ASP A 9 -11.51 1.77 6.06
N ASN A 10 -12.24 2.12 7.11
CA ASN A 10 -13.56 2.71 6.99
C ASN A 10 -13.56 4.24 7.11
N GLY A 11 -12.43 4.86 6.82
CA GLY A 11 -12.30 6.31 6.85
C GLY A 11 -12.95 7.01 5.68
N GLN A 12 -12.54 8.25 5.44
CA GLN A 12 -13.15 9.08 4.40
C GLN A 12 -12.83 8.64 2.98
N GLY A 13 -11.83 7.81 2.82
CA GLY A 13 -11.35 7.48 1.50
C GLY A 13 -10.31 8.48 1.02
N ILE A 14 -9.82 8.26 -0.19
CA ILE A 14 -8.78 9.11 -0.78
C ILE A 14 -9.34 9.72 -2.05
N PRO A 15 -9.37 11.06 -2.16
CA PRO A 15 -9.85 11.69 -3.39
C PRO A 15 -9.09 11.17 -4.61
N MET A 16 -9.81 11.02 -5.71
CA MET A 16 -9.22 10.41 -6.91
C MET A 16 -7.97 11.14 -7.38
N GLU A 17 -7.96 12.47 -7.30
CA GLU A 17 -6.82 13.25 -7.72
C GLU A 17 -5.58 13.06 -6.85
N LEU A 18 -5.75 12.50 -5.64
CA LEU A 18 -4.63 12.22 -4.75
C LEU A 18 -4.17 10.78 -4.82
N GLN A 19 -4.97 9.88 -5.40
CA GLN A 19 -4.66 8.45 -5.37
C GLN A 19 -3.35 8.11 -6.09
N GLU A 20 -2.99 8.87 -7.11
CA GLU A 20 -1.73 8.66 -7.80
C GLU A 20 -0.53 9.14 -7.00
N LYS A 21 -0.76 9.98 -6.01
CA LYS A 21 0.32 10.64 -5.26
C LYS A 21 0.61 10.00 -3.92
N ILE A 22 -0.23 9.08 -3.45
CA ILE A 22 -0.08 8.55 -2.10
C ILE A 22 1.19 7.74 -1.92
N PHE A 23 1.78 7.24 -2.99
CA PHE A 23 3.04 6.50 -2.93
C PHE A 23 4.26 7.36 -3.30
N VAL A 24 4.05 8.64 -3.56
CA VAL A 24 5.16 9.56 -3.82
C VAL A 24 5.82 9.92 -2.50
N PRO A 25 7.16 9.79 -2.39
CA PRO A 25 7.84 10.13 -1.14
C PRO A 25 7.56 11.57 -0.73
N PHE A 26 7.35 11.77 0.56
CA PHE A 26 7.09 13.08 1.19
C PHE A 26 5.75 13.70 0.85
N PHE A 27 4.91 13.02 0.07
CA PHE A 27 3.55 13.52 -0.13
C PHE A 27 2.71 13.18 1.11
N THR A 28 2.04 14.18 1.66
CA THR A 28 1.14 13.96 2.79
C THR A 28 0.13 15.09 2.86
N THR A 29 -1.09 14.74 3.28
CA THR A 29 -2.11 15.72 3.58
C THR A 29 -2.19 16.01 5.08
N LYS A 30 -1.38 15.31 5.88
CA LYS A 30 -1.35 15.51 7.33
C LYS A 30 -0.28 16.51 7.69
N THR A 31 -0.63 17.45 8.57
CA THR A 31 0.31 18.49 8.96
C THR A 31 1.50 17.94 9.75
N GLU A 32 1.35 16.81 10.42
CA GLU A 32 2.40 16.22 11.22
C GLU A 32 3.07 15.03 10.56
N GLY A 33 2.60 14.64 9.38
CA GLY A 33 3.14 13.47 8.70
C GLY A 33 4.37 13.81 7.87
N THR A 34 5.26 12.83 7.70
CA THR A 34 6.44 12.99 6.87
C THR A 34 6.18 12.60 5.42
N GLY A 35 5.11 11.84 5.16
CA GLY A 35 4.78 11.43 3.82
C GLY A 35 5.64 10.32 3.26
N ILE A 36 6.40 9.61 4.09
CA ILE A 36 7.27 8.54 3.60
C ILE A 36 6.77 7.14 3.91
N GLY A 37 5.72 7.01 4.74
CA GLY A 37 5.24 5.71 5.21
C GLY A 37 4.86 4.76 4.08
N LEU A 38 3.93 5.17 3.23
CA LEU A 38 3.47 4.31 2.15
C LEU A 38 4.53 4.07 1.09
N SER A 39 5.31 5.09 0.75
CA SER A 39 6.38 4.93 -0.24
C SER A 39 7.44 3.97 0.25
N LEU A 40 7.81 4.05 1.53
CA LEU A 40 8.79 3.14 2.11
C LEU A 40 8.27 1.72 2.16
N CYS A 41 7.03 1.53 2.59
CA CYS A 41 6.40 0.21 2.61
C CYS A 41 6.39 -0.41 1.22
N ARG A 42 6.03 0.37 0.21
CA ARG A 42 5.98 -0.14 -1.15
C ARG A 42 7.37 -0.56 -1.63
N GLN A 43 8.39 0.23 -1.32
CA GLN A 43 9.76 -0.12 -1.69
C GLN A 43 10.20 -1.43 -1.06
N ILE A 44 9.91 -1.61 0.23
CA ILE A 44 10.29 -2.83 0.95
C ILE A 44 9.58 -4.03 0.33
N ILE A 45 8.29 -3.91 0.07
CA ILE A 45 7.51 -5.01 -0.49
C ILE A 45 8.01 -5.35 -1.89
N LYS A 46 8.31 -4.35 -2.71
CA LYS A 46 8.80 -4.59 -4.07
C LYS A 46 10.17 -5.24 -4.09
N ARG A 47 11.01 -4.93 -3.10
CA ARG A 47 12.32 -5.58 -3.00
C ARG A 47 12.21 -7.08 -2.74
N HIS A 48 11.11 -7.51 -2.15
CA HIS A 48 10.85 -8.92 -1.90
C HIS A 48 10.03 -9.57 -3.02
N GLY A 49 9.82 -8.86 -4.12
CA GLY A 49 9.09 -9.41 -5.26
C GLY A 49 7.58 -9.24 -5.19
N GLY A 50 7.10 -8.49 -4.22
CA GLY A 50 5.68 -8.24 -4.06
C GLY A 50 5.25 -6.89 -4.63
N ASN A 51 4.06 -6.47 -4.25
CA ASN A 51 3.52 -5.19 -4.66
C ASN A 51 2.56 -4.68 -3.59
N LEU A 52 2.39 -3.37 -3.55
CA LEU A 52 1.43 -2.71 -2.68
C LEU A 52 0.66 -1.72 -3.53
N TYR A 53 -0.66 -1.81 -3.51
CA TYR A 53 -1.46 -0.91 -4.31
C TYR A 53 -2.79 -0.62 -3.63
N LEU A 54 -3.43 0.45 -4.09
CA LEU A 54 -4.77 0.83 -3.65
C LEU A 54 -5.76 0.18 -4.61
N GLN A 55 -6.60 -0.70 -4.10
CA GLN A 55 -7.57 -1.40 -4.93
C GLN A 55 -8.84 -0.59 -5.15
N GLU A 56 -9.33 0.02 -4.09
CA GLU A 56 -10.49 0.88 -4.21
C GLU A 56 -10.50 1.91 -3.08
N SER A 57 -11.14 3.03 -3.33
CA SER A 57 -11.31 4.05 -2.32
C SER A 57 -12.61 4.77 -2.59
N GLY A 58 -13.37 4.96 -1.52
CA GLY A 58 -14.63 5.68 -1.57
C GLY A 58 -14.99 6.11 -0.17
N GLN A 59 -16.14 6.74 -0.03
CA GLN A 59 -16.59 7.19 1.27
C GLN A 59 -16.85 5.99 2.17
N GLY A 60 -16.17 5.97 3.31
CA GLY A 60 -16.32 4.90 4.26
C GLY A 60 -15.57 3.62 3.90
N ARG A 61 -14.73 3.66 2.85
CA ARG A 61 -14.05 2.43 2.44
C ARG A 61 -12.77 2.77 1.67
N THR A 62 -11.65 2.29 2.18
CA THR A 62 -10.35 2.38 1.50
C THR A 62 -9.69 1.02 1.62
N LEU A 63 -9.37 0.40 0.50
CA LEU A 63 -8.82 -0.94 0.47
C LEU A 63 -7.45 -0.96 -0.17
N PHE A 64 -6.43 -1.24 0.64
CA PHE A 64 -5.08 -1.49 0.16
C PHE A 64 -4.85 -2.98 0.05
N VAL A 65 -4.06 -3.39 -0.92
CA VAL A 65 -3.71 -4.78 -1.14
C VAL A 65 -2.20 -4.92 -1.19
N ILE A 66 -1.70 -5.87 -0.42
CA ILE A 66 -0.30 -6.29 -0.48
C ILE A 66 -0.26 -7.64 -1.15
N GLU A 67 0.49 -7.73 -2.26
CA GLU A 67 0.80 -9.00 -2.90
C GLU A 67 2.16 -9.45 -2.43
N TRP A 68 2.25 -10.65 -1.93
CA TRP A 68 3.51 -11.19 -1.42
C TRP A 68 3.78 -12.53 -2.09
N PRO A 69 4.95 -12.70 -2.69
CA PRO A 69 5.26 -13.98 -3.34
C PRO A 69 5.43 -15.08 -2.31
N ILE A 70 4.85 -16.24 -2.59
CA ILE A 70 5.05 -17.41 -1.76
C ILE A 70 6.10 -18.27 -2.44
N VAL A 71 7.24 -18.40 -1.78
CA VAL A 71 8.35 -19.20 -2.30
C VAL A 71 8.47 -20.43 -1.42
N PRO A 72 8.45 -21.64 -2.00
CA PRO A 72 8.58 -22.85 -1.19
C PRO A 72 9.90 -22.83 -0.42
N PHE A 73 9.85 -23.27 0.82
CA PHE A 73 11.06 -23.43 1.62
C PHE A 73 11.86 -24.59 1.07
N ILE A 74 13.09 -24.34 0.72
CA ILE A 74 13.99 -25.37 0.23
C ILE A 74 15.15 -25.46 1.21
N PRO A 75 15.17 -26.48 2.06
CA PRO A 75 16.27 -26.63 3.00
C PRO A 75 17.57 -26.94 2.27
N LYS A 76 18.65 -26.40 2.77
CA LYS A 76 19.97 -26.67 2.21
C LYS A 76 20.69 -27.73 3.01
#